data_fa286110d88c9459671024f7e8ac1717
#
_entry.id   fa286110d88c9459671024f7e8ac1717
#
_cell.length_a   1.000
_cell.length_b   1.000
_cell.length_c   1.000
_cell.angle_alpha   90.00
_cell.angle_beta   90.00
_cell.angle_gamma   90.00
#
_symmetry.space_group_name_H-M   'P 1'
#
loop_
_entity.id
_entity.type
_entity.pdbx_description
1 polymer ?
#
loop_
_entity_poly.entity_id
_entity_poly.type
_entity_poly.pdbx_seq_one_letter_code
_entity_poly.pdbx_strand_id
1 'polypeptide(L)'
;VNDITIGAVWARATAGGSYASVEAVKVADDKAQILFENCFRVLDGPDAPELNIVELDKKLIFHIYNRTSSNNYLESYMEKDPSWVCGDTLIKPCDQHYYFQGYQVFQFKDASVSMTDRYDGNKARLVFQCDIKDGVSKLVNYTWSDDLEANIPVLEVDGNDQGITHTFVLEKDFFATGDSRLINNREYYYSAVAYSYNPTMKYDQNIETSFNGQKTPYLAGRNNIKIYTVTPHISSVGGTIIQGEYGYGPQVTMLEGYGNGNNDLELSTETIEDIMSGYPWKVAERTYQNGKGPINVKVIDPLNIVDDTYYVKFNPFKQGTTNLNANA
;
A
#
# COMPACT_ATOMS: atom_id res chain seq x y z
N VAL A 1 35.86 25.45 -13.13
CA VAL A 1 36.11 24.07 -12.65
C VAL A 1 35.23 23.18 -13.47
N ASN A 2 35.82 22.23 -14.20
CA ASN A 2 35.05 21.23 -14.95
C ASN A 2 35.10 19.94 -14.14
N ASP A 3 33.97 19.48 -13.65
CA ASP A 3 33.86 18.22 -12.95
C ASP A 3 33.65 17.08 -13.96
N ILE A 4 34.44 16.03 -13.86
CA ILE A 4 34.30 14.82 -14.68
C ILE A 4 33.93 13.67 -13.76
N THR A 5 32.79 13.08 -14.01
CA THR A 5 32.35 11.86 -13.32
C THR A 5 32.78 10.65 -14.12
N ILE A 6 33.49 9.72 -13.50
CA ILE A 6 33.97 8.47 -14.12
C ILE A 6 33.35 7.31 -13.33
N GLY A 7 32.65 6.40 -14.04
CA GLY A 7 32.20 5.12 -13.50
C GLY A 7 33.10 3.98 -13.98
N ALA A 8 33.31 2.97 -13.16
CA ALA A 8 33.93 1.72 -13.54
C ALA A 8 33.03 0.55 -13.17
N VAL A 9 32.83 -0.34 -14.11
CA VAL A 9 31.97 -1.52 -13.94
C VAL A 9 32.79 -2.78 -14.20
N TRP A 10 32.62 -3.77 -13.37
CA TRP A 10 33.16 -5.11 -13.60
C TRP A 10 32.14 -6.16 -13.20
N ALA A 11 32.10 -7.25 -13.95
CA ALA A 11 31.26 -8.40 -13.66
C ALA A 11 32.00 -9.69 -14.00
N ARG A 12 31.61 -10.75 -13.31
CA ARG A 12 32.13 -12.11 -13.56
C ARG A 12 30.95 -13.07 -13.66
N ALA A 13 30.91 -13.86 -14.71
CA ALA A 13 29.95 -14.94 -14.82
C ALA A 13 30.31 -16.08 -13.85
N THR A 14 29.33 -16.70 -13.26
CA THR A 14 29.47 -17.85 -12.36
C THR A 14 29.87 -19.12 -13.11
N ALA A 15 29.48 -19.24 -14.39
CA ALA A 15 29.80 -20.35 -15.29
C ALA A 15 30.10 -19.84 -16.71
N GLY A 16 30.63 -20.67 -17.60
CA GLY A 16 30.87 -20.34 -19.01
C GLY A 16 32.21 -19.66 -19.34
N GLY A 17 33.10 -19.50 -18.34
CA GLY A 17 34.48 -19.02 -18.52
C GLY A 17 34.59 -17.53 -18.86
N SER A 18 35.67 -17.17 -19.59
CA SER A 18 35.99 -15.77 -19.88
C SER A 18 34.99 -15.11 -20.84
N TYR A 19 34.47 -15.83 -21.81
CA TYR A 19 33.47 -15.31 -22.76
C TYR A 19 32.16 -14.94 -22.05
N ALA A 20 31.66 -15.80 -21.17
CA ALA A 20 30.47 -15.50 -20.40
C ALA A 20 30.67 -14.29 -19.47
N SER A 21 31.89 -14.09 -18.95
CA SER A 21 32.24 -12.90 -18.17
C SER A 21 32.23 -11.63 -19.03
N VAL A 22 32.61 -11.69 -20.31
CA VAL A 22 32.50 -10.55 -21.22
C VAL A 22 31.04 -10.16 -21.44
N GLU A 23 30.16 -11.13 -21.65
CA GLU A 23 28.72 -10.84 -21.77
C GLU A 23 28.12 -10.27 -20.46
N ALA A 24 28.53 -10.81 -19.31
CA ALA A 24 28.13 -10.26 -18.02
C ALA A 24 28.59 -8.81 -17.81
N VAL A 25 29.81 -8.46 -18.27
CA VAL A 25 30.32 -7.07 -18.21
C VAL A 25 29.51 -6.16 -19.14
N LYS A 26 29.17 -6.58 -20.36
CA LYS A 26 28.32 -5.79 -21.25
C LYS A 26 26.97 -5.45 -20.62
N VAL A 27 26.30 -6.44 -20.03
CA VAL A 27 25.02 -6.21 -19.33
C VAL A 27 25.19 -5.25 -18.15
N ALA A 28 26.30 -5.35 -17.43
CA ALA A 28 26.56 -4.46 -16.31
C ALA A 28 26.91 -3.04 -16.79
N ASP A 29 27.62 -2.92 -17.91
CA ASP A 29 27.95 -1.65 -18.55
C ASP A 29 26.69 -0.93 -19.05
N ASP A 30 25.80 -1.64 -19.75
CA ASP A 30 24.50 -1.10 -20.19
C ASP A 30 23.69 -0.53 -19.03
N LYS A 31 23.64 -1.26 -17.90
CA LYS A 31 22.98 -0.77 -16.69
C LYS A 31 23.64 0.47 -16.09
N ALA A 32 24.97 0.50 -16.08
CA ALA A 32 25.71 1.64 -15.60
C ALA A 32 25.54 2.86 -16.52
N GLN A 33 25.49 2.64 -17.83
CA GLN A 33 25.23 3.68 -18.82
C GLN A 33 23.83 4.28 -18.65
N ILE A 34 22.80 3.43 -18.50
CA ILE A 34 21.42 3.89 -18.20
C ILE A 34 21.39 4.71 -16.92
N LEU A 35 22.06 4.26 -15.86
CA LEU A 35 22.13 4.99 -14.60
C LEU A 35 22.83 6.36 -14.75
N PHE A 36 23.91 6.42 -15.51
CA PHE A 36 24.63 7.65 -15.81
C PHE A 36 23.77 8.64 -16.62
N GLU A 37 23.11 8.17 -17.69
CA GLU A 37 22.23 8.97 -18.55
C GLU A 37 21.03 9.54 -17.79
N ASN A 38 20.58 8.83 -16.76
CA ASN A 38 19.51 9.27 -15.85
C ASN A 38 20.03 10.03 -14.62
N CYS A 39 21.24 10.59 -14.68
CA CYS A 39 21.85 11.37 -13.59
C CYS A 39 21.89 10.62 -12.26
N PHE A 40 22.17 9.32 -12.28
CA PHE A 40 22.20 8.42 -11.12
C PHE A 40 20.86 8.31 -10.37
N ARG A 41 19.76 8.60 -11.02
CA ARG A 41 18.43 8.36 -10.44
C ARG A 41 18.13 6.86 -10.42
N VAL A 42 17.86 6.36 -9.24
CA VAL A 42 17.39 5.01 -9.00
C VAL A 42 15.91 5.10 -8.59
N LEU A 43 15.10 4.16 -9.03
CA LEU A 43 13.71 4.06 -8.57
C LEU A 43 13.68 3.87 -7.05
N ASP A 44 13.03 4.81 -6.36
CA ASP A 44 12.95 4.79 -4.90
C ASP A 44 11.69 4.06 -4.39
N GLY A 45 10.66 4.03 -5.19
CA GLY A 45 9.34 3.58 -4.79
C GLY A 45 8.61 4.60 -3.89
N PRO A 46 7.36 4.30 -3.51
CA PRO A 46 6.61 5.17 -2.61
C PRO A 46 7.22 5.15 -1.20
N ASP A 47 7.33 6.32 -0.57
CA ASP A 47 7.74 6.41 0.83
C ASP A 47 6.87 5.53 1.72
N ALA A 48 7.48 4.90 2.71
CA ALA A 48 6.73 4.15 3.71
C ALA A 48 5.77 5.07 4.47
N PRO A 49 4.53 4.62 4.72
CA PRO A 49 3.58 5.40 5.51
C PRO A 49 4.01 5.47 6.98
N GLU A 50 3.49 6.45 7.68
CA GLU A 50 3.54 6.49 9.13
C GLU A 50 2.42 5.64 9.71
N LEU A 51 2.69 5.02 10.86
CA LEU A 51 1.69 4.32 11.64
C LEU A 51 1.43 5.08 12.94
N ASN A 52 0.18 5.44 13.19
CA ASN A 52 -0.29 5.78 14.52
C ASN A 52 -0.98 4.53 15.10
N ILE A 53 -0.51 4.05 16.25
CA ILE A 53 -0.98 2.79 16.82
C ILE A 53 -1.54 3.08 18.21
N VAL A 54 -2.84 2.79 18.38
CA VAL A 54 -3.53 2.95 19.67
C VAL A 54 -3.48 1.62 20.41
N GLU A 55 -2.99 1.67 21.64
CA GLU A 55 -2.77 0.51 22.49
C GLU A 55 -3.95 0.35 23.46
N LEU A 56 -4.63 -0.79 23.38
CA LEU A 56 -5.79 -1.13 24.22
C LEU A 56 -5.61 -2.51 24.84
N ASP A 57 -6.59 -2.94 25.67
CA ASP A 57 -6.60 -4.27 26.29
C ASP A 57 -6.59 -5.37 25.21
N LYS A 58 -5.44 -6.04 25.04
CA LYS A 58 -5.20 -7.14 24.06
C LYS A 58 -5.58 -6.76 22.62
N LYS A 59 -5.51 -5.49 22.30
CA LYS A 59 -5.97 -4.93 21.03
C LYS A 59 -5.09 -3.77 20.62
N LEU A 60 -4.80 -3.68 19.34
CA LEU A 60 -4.11 -2.56 18.71
C LEU A 60 -4.98 -2.02 17.58
N ILE A 61 -5.10 -0.70 17.51
CA ILE A 61 -5.76 -0.02 16.39
C ILE A 61 -4.68 0.68 15.58
N PHE A 62 -4.58 0.36 14.32
CA PHE A 62 -3.61 0.96 13.42
C PHE A 62 -4.28 2.02 12.57
N HIS A 63 -3.62 3.17 12.44
CA HIS A 63 -3.96 4.20 11.48
C HIS A 63 -2.75 4.46 10.58
N ILE A 64 -2.92 4.23 9.29
CA ILE A 64 -1.91 4.42 8.24
C ILE A 64 -2.13 5.81 7.64
N TYR A 65 -1.07 6.63 7.56
CA TYR A 65 -1.16 7.94 6.93
C TYR A 65 0.18 8.35 6.29
N ASN A 66 0.13 9.24 5.31
CA ASN A 66 1.30 9.80 4.66
C ASN A 66 1.52 11.24 5.11
N ARG A 67 2.76 11.60 5.45
CA ARG A 67 3.13 12.99 5.75
C ARG A 67 3.04 13.84 4.49
N THR A 68 2.82 15.15 4.67
CA THR A 68 2.80 16.12 3.56
C THR A 68 4.12 16.21 2.80
N SER A 69 5.23 15.81 3.42
CA SER A 69 6.57 15.75 2.81
C SER A 69 6.85 14.44 2.07
N SER A 70 5.97 13.44 2.17
CA SER A 70 6.14 12.15 1.51
C SER A 70 5.92 12.27 0.00
N ASN A 71 6.70 11.53 -0.79
CA ASN A 71 6.45 11.41 -2.23
C ASN A 71 5.14 10.68 -2.53
N ASN A 72 4.55 10.02 -1.51
CA ASN A 72 3.25 9.35 -1.58
C ASN A 72 2.15 10.11 -0.82
N TYR A 73 2.29 11.43 -0.62
CA TYR A 73 1.24 12.22 0.02
C TYR A 73 -0.05 12.15 -0.81
N LEU A 74 -1.17 11.90 -0.13
CA LEU A 74 -2.48 11.64 -0.74
C LEU A 74 -2.48 10.47 -1.75
N GLU A 75 -1.57 9.50 -1.57
CA GLU A 75 -1.48 8.31 -2.44
C GLU A 75 -1.22 8.65 -3.91
N SER A 76 -0.52 9.77 -4.13
CA SER A 76 -0.27 10.33 -5.45
C SER A 76 1.11 9.95 -6.01
N TYR A 77 1.77 8.93 -5.44
CA TYR A 77 3.07 8.50 -5.95
C TYR A 77 2.99 8.11 -7.42
N MET A 78 3.89 8.69 -8.18
CA MET A 78 4.12 8.36 -9.58
C MET A 78 5.60 8.60 -9.90
N GLU A 79 6.30 7.58 -10.36
CA GLU A 79 7.71 7.67 -10.72
C GLU A 79 7.97 6.97 -12.04
N LYS A 80 8.74 7.66 -12.91
CA LYS A 80 9.11 7.13 -14.21
C LYS A 80 10.28 6.17 -14.06
N ASP A 81 10.16 4.96 -14.61
CA ASP A 81 11.25 4.01 -14.74
C ASP A 81 12.20 4.44 -15.86
N PRO A 82 13.42 4.85 -15.53
CA PRO A 82 14.38 5.29 -16.54
C PRO A 82 14.88 4.15 -17.44
N SER A 83 14.80 2.91 -16.98
CA SER A 83 15.25 1.73 -17.71
C SER A 83 14.26 1.25 -18.76
N TRP A 84 13.01 1.74 -18.70
CA TRP A 84 11.93 1.29 -19.56
C TRP A 84 11.67 2.26 -20.72
N VAL A 85 11.77 1.78 -21.96
CA VAL A 85 11.60 2.60 -23.16
C VAL A 85 10.37 2.13 -23.94
N CYS A 86 9.36 2.98 -24.07
CA CYS A 86 8.15 2.75 -24.84
C CYS A 86 8.34 3.01 -26.36
N GLY A 87 9.42 2.53 -26.92
CA GLY A 87 9.68 2.66 -28.37
C GLY A 87 9.36 1.40 -29.19
N ASP A 88 9.20 0.27 -28.51
CA ASP A 88 8.89 -0.99 -29.16
C ASP A 88 7.38 -1.10 -29.44
N THR A 89 7.03 -1.34 -30.69
CA THR A 89 5.64 -1.52 -31.14
C THR A 89 5.01 -2.82 -30.64
N LEU A 90 5.83 -3.77 -30.18
CA LEU A 90 5.37 -5.06 -29.65
C LEU A 90 4.92 -4.96 -28.19
N ILE A 91 5.39 -3.95 -27.45
CA ILE A 91 5.04 -3.75 -26.05
C ILE A 91 3.77 -2.88 -25.96
N LYS A 92 2.64 -3.49 -25.68
CA LYS A 92 1.35 -2.80 -25.52
C LYS A 92 0.47 -3.49 -24.46
N PRO A 93 -0.12 -2.75 -23.48
CA PRO A 93 0.14 -1.34 -23.22
C PRO A 93 1.58 -1.10 -22.75
N CYS A 94 2.16 0.05 -23.06
CA CYS A 94 3.44 0.47 -22.55
C CYS A 94 3.26 1.75 -21.71
N ASP A 95 3.58 1.65 -20.43
CA ASP A 95 3.66 2.77 -19.52
C ASP A 95 5.02 2.74 -18.83
N GLN A 96 5.66 3.89 -18.74
CA GLN A 96 6.98 4.03 -18.12
C GLN A 96 6.89 4.32 -16.62
N HIS A 97 5.69 4.40 -16.05
CA HIS A 97 5.53 4.84 -14.67
C HIS A 97 5.08 3.73 -13.75
N TYR A 98 5.60 3.80 -12.53
CA TYR A 98 5.04 3.13 -11.38
C TYR A 98 4.06 4.07 -10.68
N TYR A 99 2.90 3.55 -10.31
CA TYR A 99 1.86 4.24 -9.57
C TYR A 99 1.67 3.59 -8.21
N PHE A 100 1.30 4.37 -7.20
CA PHE A 100 0.92 3.80 -5.92
C PHE A 100 -0.16 2.73 -6.10
N GLN A 101 0.01 1.61 -5.40
CA GLN A 101 -0.94 0.49 -5.48
C GLN A 101 -1.50 0.08 -4.13
N GLY A 102 -0.73 0.17 -3.05
CA GLY A 102 -1.24 -0.24 -1.75
C GLY A 102 -0.23 -0.22 -0.62
N TYR A 103 -0.71 -0.74 0.52
CA TYR A 103 0.07 -0.83 1.76
C TYR A 103 0.15 -2.28 2.23
N GLN A 104 1.28 -2.60 2.85
CA GLN A 104 1.49 -3.83 3.60
C GLN A 104 2.02 -3.48 4.99
N VAL A 105 1.47 -4.12 6.03
CA VAL A 105 1.95 -4.01 7.40
C VAL A 105 2.42 -5.36 7.88
N PHE A 106 3.61 -5.39 8.45
CA PHE A 106 4.26 -6.61 8.94
C PHE A 106 4.43 -6.55 10.46
N GLN A 107 4.19 -7.67 11.12
CA GLN A 107 4.65 -7.93 12.47
C GLN A 107 6.05 -8.52 12.38
N PHE A 108 6.99 -7.99 13.16
CA PHE A 108 8.33 -8.51 13.31
C PHE A 108 8.45 -9.32 14.59
N LYS A 109 9.32 -10.32 14.56
CA LYS A 109 9.54 -11.21 15.72
C LYS A 109 10.17 -10.47 16.88
N ASP A 110 11.11 -9.57 16.61
CA ASP A 110 11.83 -8.75 17.56
C ASP A 110 12.40 -7.47 16.91
N ALA A 111 12.99 -6.60 17.72
CA ALA A 111 13.51 -5.31 17.28
C ALA A 111 14.71 -5.38 16.32
N SER A 112 15.36 -6.51 16.18
CA SER A 112 16.53 -6.68 15.29
C SER A 112 16.15 -6.99 13.85
N VAL A 113 14.89 -7.34 13.60
CA VAL A 113 14.37 -7.66 12.27
C VAL A 113 14.17 -6.37 11.49
N SER A 114 14.51 -6.39 10.22
CA SER A 114 14.35 -5.26 9.31
C SER A 114 13.38 -5.59 8.16
N MET A 115 12.96 -4.59 7.41
CA MET A 115 12.07 -4.79 6.27
C MET A 115 12.72 -5.64 5.16
N THR A 116 14.04 -5.76 5.11
CA THR A 116 14.74 -6.67 4.18
C THR A 116 14.44 -8.14 4.49
N ASP A 117 14.10 -8.44 5.75
CA ASP A 117 13.74 -9.78 6.21
C ASP A 117 12.25 -10.14 6.00
N ARG A 118 11.46 -9.28 5.35
CA ARG A 118 10.00 -9.44 5.23
C ARG A 118 9.54 -10.74 4.57
N TYR A 119 10.41 -11.34 3.75
CA TYR A 119 10.13 -12.63 3.10
C TYR A 119 10.51 -13.85 3.95
N ASP A 120 11.22 -13.66 5.04
CA ASP A 120 11.51 -14.75 5.99
C ASP A 120 10.36 -14.90 7.00
N GLY A 121 9.50 -15.88 6.79
CA GLY A 121 8.36 -16.17 7.66
C GLY A 121 8.71 -16.50 9.11
N ASN A 122 9.99 -16.71 9.46
CA ASN A 122 10.45 -16.88 10.84
C ASN A 122 10.76 -15.54 11.52
N LYS A 123 10.90 -14.47 10.74
CA LYS A 123 11.28 -13.12 11.19
C LYS A 123 10.15 -12.13 11.05
N ALA A 124 9.42 -12.19 9.93
CA ALA A 124 8.34 -11.24 9.62
C ALA A 124 7.08 -11.96 9.16
N ARG A 125 5.92 -11.44 9.52
CA ARG A 125 4.59 -11.92 9.12
C ARG A 125 3.74 -10.78 8.62
N LEU A 126 3.15 -10.93 7.45
CA LEU A 126 2.16 -9.98 6.93
C LEU A 126 0.91 -10.05 7.81
N VAL A 127 0.50 -8.91 8.38
CA VAL A 127 -0.66 -8.82 9.28
C VAL A 127 -1.82 -8.03 8.69
N PHE A 128 -1.52 -7.15 7.73
CA PHE A 128 -2.51 -6.36 7.02
C PHE A 128 -2.01 -6.00 5.63
N GLN A 129 -2.92 -5.96 4.67
CA GLN A 129 -2.68 -5.52 3.31
C GLN A 129 -3.94 -4.90 2.75
N CYS A 130 -3.80 -3.81 2.02
CA CYS A 130 -4.86 -3.23 1.21
C CYS A 130 -4.28 -2.70 -0.11
N ASP A 131 -5.10 -2.69 -1.14
CA ASP A 131 -4.76 -2.30 -2.50
C ASP A 131 -5.86 -1.43 -3.13
N ILE A 132 -5.48 -0.65 -4.11
CA ILE A 132 -6.43 0.16 -4.88
C ILE A 132 -7.41 -0.79 -5.59
N LYS A 133 -8.68 -0.40 -5.66
CA LYS A 133 -9.70 -1.14 -6.41
C LYS A 133 -9.62 -0.78 -7.90
N ASP A 134 -8.81 -1.51 -8.63
CA ASP A 134 -8.54 -1.28 -10.05
C ASP A 134 -8.54 -2.56 -10.91
N GLY A 135 -8.92 -3.70 -10.31
CA GLY A 135 -8.91 -5.01 -10.95
C GLY A 135 -7.56 -5.73 -10.88
N VAL A 136 -6.57 -5.17 -10.18
CA VAL A 136 -5.22 -5.74 -10.04
C VAL A 136 -5.02 -6.24 -8.61
N SER A 137 -5.29 -7.52 -8.36
CA SER A 137 -5.14 -8.13 -7.03
C SER A 137 -3.81 -8.83 -6.82
N LYS A 138 -3.16 -9.31 -7.90
CA LYS A 138 -1.93 -10.08 -7.80
C LYS A 138 -0.78 -9.42 -8.54
N LEU A 139 0.32 -9.22 -7.83
CA LEU A 139 1.56 -8.72 -8.39
C LEU A 139 2.64 -9.79 -8.28
N VAL A 140 3.25 -10.10 -9.42
CA VAL A 140 4.27 -11.13 -9.54
C VAL A 140 5.50 -10.51 -10.19
N ASN A 141 6.61 -10.53 -9.51
CA ASN A 141 7.91 -10.20 -10.08
C ASN A 141 8.59 -11.46 -10.62
N TYR A 142 9.38 -11.31 -11.65
CA TYR A 142 10.18 -12.38 -12.23
C TYR A 142 11.66 -12.09 -11.99
N THR A 143 12.33 -13.02 -11.34
CA THR A 143 13.77 -12.93 -11.05
C THR A 143 14.50 -14.03 -11.82
N TRP A 144 15.58 -13.68 -12.47
CA TRP A 144 16.41 -14.66 -13.17
C TRP A 144 17.07 -15.60 -12.17
N SER A 145 17.01 -16.89 -12.43
CA SER A 145 17.71 -17.95 -11.69
C SER A 145 18.78 -18.56 -12.57
N ASP A 146 20.03 -18.46 -12.17
CA ASP A 146 21.15 -19.07 -12.87
C ASP A 146 21.09 -20.61 -12.83
N ASP A 147 20.57 -21.18 -11.75
CA ASP A 147 20.47 -22.64 -11.57
C ASP A 147 19.44 -23.26 -12.51
N LEU A 148 18.36 -22.55 -12.80
CA LEU A 148 17.26 -23.03 -13.65
C LEU A 148 17.31 -22.43 -15.06
N GLU A 149 18.24 -21.52 -15.33
CA GLU A 149 18.36 -20.75 -16.57
C GLU A 149 17.01 -20.18 -17.03
N ALA A 150 16.19 -19.72 -16.07
CA ALA A 150 14.84 -19.23 -16.31
C ALA A 150 14.47 -18.08 -15.37
N ASN A 151 13.45 -17.30 -15.78
CA ASN A 151 12.84 -16.31 -14.90
C ASN A 151 11.86 -17.01 -13.96
N ILE A 152 12.10 -16.92 -12.66
CA ILE A 152 11.27 -17.51 -11.62
C ILE A 152 10.23 -16.48 -11.17
N PRO A 153 8.92 -16.80 -11.18
CA PRO A 153 7.89 -15.93 -10.64
C PRO A 153 7.95 -15.90 -9.10
N VAL A 154 7.93 -14.72 -8.53
CA VAL A 154 7.81 -14.46 -7.10
C VAL A 154 6.53 -13.67 -6.88
N LEU A 155 5.60 -14.24 -6.10
CA LEU A 155 4.36 -13.56 -5.73
C LEU A 155 4.70 -12.52 -4.65
N GLU A 156 4.55 -11.25 -4.98
CA GLU A 156 4.84 -10.12 -4.10
C GLU A 156 3.59 -9.65 -3.35
N VAL A 157 2.46 -9.65 -4.03
CA VAL A 157 1.16 -9.22 -3.50
C VAL A 157 0.09 -10.21 -3.91
N ASP A 158 -0.72 -10.63 -2.96
CA ASP A 158 -1.99 -11.34 -3.16
C ASP A 158 -3.08 -10.53 -2.45
N GLY A 159 -3.58 -9.50 -3.12
CA GLY A 159 -4.53 -8.52 -2.61
C GLY A 159 -5.98 -8.94 -2.82
N ASN A 160 -6.88 -8.14 -2.26
CA ASN A 160 -8.32 -8.39 -2.35
C ASN A 160 -9.05 -7.45 -3.32
N ASP A 161 -8.35 -6.45 -3.89
CA ASP A 161 -8.93 -5.45 -4.81
C ASP A 161 -10.18 -4.75 -4.23
N GLN A 162 -10.10 -4.39 -2.93
CA GLN A 162 -11.24 -3.83 -2.19
C GLN A 162 -11.18 -2.31 -2.01
N GLY A 163 -10.03 -1.72 -2.32
CA GLY A 163 -9.74 -0.31 -2.07
C GLY A 163 -8.89 -0.10 -0.82
N ILE A 164 -8.34 1.11 -0.72
CA ILE A 164 -7.46 1.47 0.38
C ILE A 164 -8.25 1.61 1.68
N THR A 165 -7.71 1.01 2.72
CA THR A 165 -8.23 1.12 4.08
C THR A 165 -7.11 1.63 4.99
N HIS A 166 -7.33 2.82 5.56
CA HIS A 166 -6.32 3.48 6.39
C HIS A 166 -6.31 3.03 7.85
N THR A 167 -7.32 2.31 8.29
CA THR A 167 -7.42 1.88 9.69
C THR A 167 -7.86 0.43 9.81
N PHE A 168 -7.23 -0.30 10.72
CA PHE A 168 -7.62 -1.68 11.03
C PHE A 168 -7.33 -2.01 12.48
N VAL A 169 -7.93 -3.10 12.95
CA VAL A 169 -7.75 -3.62 14.31
C VAL A 169 -6.98 -4.91 14.27
N LEU A 170 -6.04 -5.06 15.18
CA LEU A 170 -5.26 -6.27 15.37
C LEU A 170 -5.41 -6.77 16.81
N GLU A 171 -5.84 -8.02 16.93
CA GLU A 171 -6.01 -8.72 18.23
C GLU A 171 -5.15 -9.97 18.31
N LYS A 172 -4.40 -10.28 17.25
CA LYS A 172 -3.62 -11.52 17.11
C LYS A 172 -2.13 -11.25 17.06
N ASP A 173 -1.38 -12.10 17.77
CA ASP A 173 0.06 -12.27 17.62
C ASP A 173 0.32 -13.36 16.56
N PHE A 174 0.88 -13.01 15.43
CA PHE A 174 1.14 -13.93 14.32
C PHE A 174 2.35 -14.86 14.57
N PHE A 175 3.12 -14.61 15.64
CA PHE A 175 4.21 -15.49 16.08
C PHE A 175 3.83 -16.38 17.26
N ALA A 176 2.62 -16.25 17.81
CA ALA A 176 2.17 -17.06 18.91
C ALA A 176 2.04 -18.54 18.53
N THR A 177 2.45 -19.41 19.44
CA THR A 177 2.23 -20.85 19.38
C THR A 177 1.14 -21.21 20.39
N GLY A 178 -0.06 -21.53 19.92
CA GLY A 178 -1.22 -21.80 20.79
C GLY A 178 -2.24 -20.67 20.77
N ASP A 179 -2.50 -20.01 21.91
CA ASP A 179 -3.39 -18.86 21.95
C ASP A 179 -2.77 -17.67 21.22
N SER A 180 -3.37 -17.28 20.12
CA SER A 180 -2.88 -16.22 19.24
C SER A 180 -3.28 -14.81 19.65
N ARG A 181 -4.00 -14.63 20.78
CA ARG A 181 -4.38 -13.29 21.24
C ARG A 181 -3.16 -12.50 21.70
N LEU A 182 -3.19 -11.18 21.47
CA LEU A 182 -2.19 -10.28 22.03
C LEU A 182 -2.18 -10.37 23.56
N ILE A 183 -1.01 -10.20 24.15
CA ILE A 183 -0.79 -10.22 25.60
C ILE A 183 -0.47 -8.81 26.07
N ASN A 184 -1.18 -8.33 27.09
CA ASN A 184 -0.89 -7.02 27.69
C ASN A 184 0.50 -6.99 28.33
N ASN A 185 1.11 -5.81 28.29
CA ASN A 185 2.44 -5.54 28.83
C ASN A 185 3.56 -6.33 28.16
N ARG A 186 3.34 -6.81 26.92
CA ARG A 186 4.34 -7.41 26.05
C ARG A 186 4.59 -6.49 24.87
N GLU A 187 5.85 -6.28 24.52
CA GLU A 187 6.26 -5.52 23.35
C GLU A 187 6.03 -6.31 22.06
N TYR A 188 5.50 -5.60 21.05
CA TYR A 188 5.33 -6.08 19.70
C TYR A 188 5.94 -5.08 18.73
N TYR A 189 6.43 -5.57 17.60
CA TYR A 189 7.16 -4.77 16.63
C TYR A 189 6.45 -4.82 15.29
N TYR A 190 6.19 -3.65 14.72
CA TYR A 190 5.50 -3.52 13.44
C TYR A 190 6.23 -2.57 12.52
N SER A 191 6.08 -2.81 11.24
CA SER A 191 6.56 -1.89 10.21
C SER A 191 5.60 -1.91 9.03
N ALA A 192 5.52 -0.79 8.31
CA ALA A 192 4.70 -0.66 7.13
C ALA A 192 5.53 -0.31 5.91
N VAL A 193 5.07 -0.72 4.76
CA VAL A 193 5.61 -0.35 3.47
C VAL A 193 4.47 -0.01 2.52
N ALA A 194 4.67 1.03 1.72
CA ALA A 194 3.85 1.29 0.55
C ALA A 194 4.48 0.62 -0.67
N TYR A 195 3.68 0.20 -1.60
CA TYR A 195 4.17 -0.39 -2.85
C TYR A 195 3.44 0.20 -4.05
N SER A 196 4.09 0.06 -5.18
CA SER A 196 3.61 0.58 -6.46
C SER A 196 3.57 -0.50 -7.52
N TYR A 197 2.83 -0.21 -8.58
CA TYR A 197 2.61 -1.07 -9.71
C TYR A 197 2.87 -0.34 -11.03
N ASN A 198 3.53 -1.01 -11.95
CA ASN A 198 3.69 -0.57 -13.33
C ASN A 198 2.75 -1.37 -14.23
N PRO A 199 1.78 -0.73 -14.92
CA PRO A 199 0.75 -1.40 -15.71
C PRO A 199 1.20 -1.82 -17.12
N THR A 200 2.49 -1.73 -17.43
CA THR A 200 3.01 -2.17 -18.73
C THR A 200 2.70 -3.63 -18.97
N MET A 201 2.63 -4.03 -20.24
CA MET A 201 2.38 -5.40 -20.67
C MET A 201 3.15 -6.41 -19.82
N LYS A 202 2.44 -7.35 -19.23
CA LYS A 202 3.03 -8.38 -18.35
C LYS A 202 3.96 -9.30 -19.14
N TYR A 203 5.08 -9.65 -18.53
CA TYR A 203 5.92 -10.72 -19.02
C TYR A 203 5.22 -12.08 -18.84
N ASP A 204 5.27 -12.92 -19.86
CA ASP A 204 4.86 -14.33 -19.79
C ASP A 204 5.85 -15.16 -20.60
N GLN A 205 6.53 -16.07 -19.93
CA GLN A 205 7.55 -16.94 -20.55
C GLN A 205 6.98 -17.98 -21.54
N ASN A 206 5.66 -18.14 -21.60
CA ASN A 206 4.98 -19.06 -22.51
C ASN A 206 4.42 -18.36 -23.75
N ILE A 207 4.48 -17.04 -23.81
CA ILE A 207 3.91 -16.22 -24.88
C ILE A 207 5.02 -15.39 -25.51
N GLU A 208 5.43 -15.74 -26.73
CA GLU A 208 6.55 -15.10 -27.45
C GLU A 208 6.38 -13.56 -27.54
N THR A 209 5.18 -13.09 -27.80
CA THR A 209 4.88 -11.65 -27.94
C THR A 209 5.01 -10.87 -26.63
N SER A 210 5.13 -11.57 -25.50
CA SER A 210 5.25 -10.97 -24.15
C SER A 210 6.64 -11.12 -23.52
N PHE A 211 7.62 -11.70 -24.22
CA PHE A 211 8.99 -11.87 -23.70
C PHE A 211 9.65 -10.54 -23.31
N ASN A 212 9.29 -9.46 -23.99
CA ASN A 212 9.75 -8.11 -23.69
C ASN A 212 8.85 -7.36 -22.69
N GLY A 213 7.87 -8.05 -22.09
CA GLY A 213 6.97 -7.46 -21.10
C GLY A 213 7.66 -7.15 -19.77
N GLN A 214 6.95 -6.43 -18.91
CA GLN A 214 7.43 -6.00 -17.58
C GLN A 214 7.62 -7.21 -16.66
N LYS A 215 8.88 -7.46 -16.26
CA LYS A 215 9.26 -8.55 -15.35
C LYS A 215 9.17 -8.17 -13.88
N THR A 216 9.23 -6.89 -13.57
CA THR A 216 9.21 -6.37 -12.20
C THR A 216 8.09 -5.34 -12.02
N PRO A 217 6.82 -5.72 -12.23
CA PRO A 217 5.69 -4.79 -12.13
C PRO A 217 5.49 -4.25 -10.70
N TYR A 218 5.93 -4.97 -9.68
CA TYR A 218 5.88 -4.55 -8.29
C TYR A 218 7.17 -3.84 -7.87
N LEU A 219 7.01 -2.70 -7.19
CA LEU A 219 8.11 -1.98 -6.58
C LEU A 219 7.72 -1.54 -5.17
N ALA A 220 8.38 -2.10 -4.16
CA ALA A 220 8.24 -1.66 -2.78
C ALA A 220 9.05 -0.40 -2.51
N GLY A 221 8.51 0.49 -1.71
CA GLY A 221 9.23 1.64 -1.21
C GLY A 221 10.40 1.24 -0.31
N ARG A 222 11.42 2.09 -0.28
CA ARG A 222 12.65 1.88 0.50
C ARG A 222 12.88 2.96 1.53
N ASN A 223 12.30 4.13 1.32
CA ASN A 223 12.54 5.32 2.14
C ASN A 223 11.56 5.39 3.31
N ASN A 224 12.01 6.02 4.39
CA ASN A 224 11.23 6.34 5.58
C ASN A 224 10.66 5.11 6.34
N ILE A 225 11.19 3.92 6.11
CA ILE A 225 10.78 2.70 6.82
C ILE A 225 11.16 2.81 8.29
N LYS A 226 10.19 2.58 9.18
CA LYS A 226 10.34 2.63 10.63
C LYS A 226 9.86 1.35 11.27
N ILE A 227 10.46 1.02 12.40
CA ILE A 227 9.97 -0.04 13.30
C ILE A 227 9.24 0.65 14.45
N TYR A 228 7.99 0.26 14.66
CA TYR A 228 7.14 0.73 15.73
C TYR A 228 7.09 -0.32 16.82
N THR A 229 7.46 0.07 18.05
CA THR A 229 7.33 -0.77 19.23
C THR A 229 6.08 -0.37 19.97
N VAL A 230 5.21 -1.33 20.25
CA VAL A 230 3.91 -1.11 20.90
C VAL A 230 3.67 -2.13 21.98
N THR A 231 2.93 -1.72 23.02
CA THR A 231 2.67 -2.56 24.20
C THR A 231 1.19 -2.48 24.56
N PRO A 232 0.36 -3.43 24.13
CA PRO A 232 -1.05 -3.47 24.53
C PRO A 232 -1.19 -3.42 26.05
N HIS A 233 -2.16 -2.64 26.53
CA HIS A 233 -2.38 -2.51 27.98
C HIS A 233 -3.82 -2.09 28.31
N ILE A 234 -4.20 -2.25 29.58
CA ILE A 234 -5.51 -1.81 30.06
C ILE A 234 -5.44 -0.33 30.39
N SER A 235 -6.00 0.52 29.54
CA SER A 235 -5.95 1.98 29.66
C SER A 235 -6.58 2.50 30.94
N SER A 236 -7.62 1.85 31.46
CA SER A 236 -8.31 2.23 32.70
C SER A 236 -7.43 2.13 33.95
N VAL A 237 -6.39 1.31 33.94
CA VAL A 237 -5.43 1.22 35.05
C VAL A 237 -4.62 2.52 35.16
N GLY A 238 -4.37 3.20 34.06
CA GLY A 238 -3.74 4.53 34.01
C GLY A 238 -4.70 5.71 34.27
N GLY A 239 -5.98 5.41 34.55
CA GLY A 239 -7.00 6.45 34.79
C GLY A 239 -7.65 6.98 33.50
N THR A 240 -7.36 6.42 32.32
CA THR A 240 -7.97 6.85 31.07
C THR A 240 -9.35 6.23 30.91
N ILE A 241 -10.36 7.07 30.73
CA ILE A 241 -11.73 6.65 30.45
C ILE A 241 -11.90 6.62 28.93
N ILE A 242 -12.34 5.48 28.41
CA ILE A 242 -12.62 5.31 26.98
C ILE A 242 -14.07 5.76 26.75
N GLN A 243 -14.26 6.82 25.97
CA GLN A 243 -15.56 7.43 25.68
C GLN A 243 -16.26 6.80 24.45
N GLY A 244 -15.58 5.98 23.68
CA GLY A 244 -16.12 5.35 22.49
C GLY A 244 -15.36 4.10 22.09
N GLU A 245 -15.89 3.35 21.16
CA GLU A 245 -15.25 2.17 20.58
C GLU A 245 -14.80 2.43 19.14
N TYR A 246 -13.75 1.72 18.71
CA TYR A 246 -13.30 1.79 17.31
C TYR A 246 -14.44 1.41 16.35
N GLY A 247 -14.59 2.21 15.31
CA GLY A 247 -15.61 2.02 14.29
C GLY A 247 -16.99 2.54 14.70
N TYR A 248 -17.21 2.88 15.98
CA TYR A 248 -18.42 3.54 16.41
C TYR A 248 -18.48 4.97 15.85
N GLY A 249 -19.68 5.42 15.53
CA GLY A 249 -19.89 6.81 15.09
C GLY A 249 -21.37 7.11 14.96
N PRO A 250 -21.76 8.39 15.10
CA PRO A 250 -23.11 8.81 14.87
C PRO A 250 -23.47 8.63 13.39
N GLN A 251 -24.68 8.18 13.13
CA GLN A 251 -25.24 8.22 11.78
C GLN A 251 -25.54 9.69 11.44
N VAL A 252 -24.86 10.21 10.42
CA VAL A 252 -25.16 11.53 9.91
C VAL A 252 -26.39 11.42 9.00
N THR A 253 -27.55 11.79 9.56
CA THR A 253 -28.86 11.68 8.87
C THR A 253 -29.28 12.97 8.19
N MET A 254 -28.69 14.11 8.60
CA MET A 254 -29.00 15.44 8.07
C MET A 254 -27.77 16.34 8.12
N LEU A 255 -27.57 17.11 7.08
CA LEU A 255 -26.56 18.17 7.02
C LEU A 255 -27.28 19.53 7.05
N GLU A 256 -26.86 20.41 7.95
CA GLU A 256 -27.31 21.81 7.95
C GLU A 256 -26.45 22.65 7.01
N GLY A 257 -27.07 23.54 6.26
CA GLY A 257 -26.37 24.44 5.34
C GLY A 257 -27.22 24.89 4.16
N TYR A 258 -26.59 25.44 3.14
CA TYR A 258 -27.27 25.82 1.88
C TYR A 258 -27.69 24.59 1.09
N GLY A 259 -28.82 24.02 1.49
CA GLY A 259 -29.32 22.76 0.98
C GLY A 259 -28.42 21.58 1.37
N ASN A 260 -28.69 20.44 0.84
CA ASN A 260 -27.83 19.24 0.97
C ASN A 260 -26.57 19.33 0.12
N GLY A 261 -26.11 20.54 -0.23
CA GLY A 261 -25.01 20.77 -1.15
C GLY A 261 -25.23 20.16 -2.54
N ASN A 262 -26.49 20.03 -2.97
CA ASN A 262 -26.92 19.21 -4.10
C ASN A 262 -26.55 17.71 -3.98
N ASN A 263 -26.23 17.27 -2.78
CA ASN A 263 -26.02 15.86 -2.49
C ASN A 263 -27.37 15.21 -2.18
N ASP A 264 -28.16 15.01 -3.20
CA ASP A 264 -29.27 14.07 -3.11
C ASP A 264 -28.68 12.68 -2.91
N LEU A 265 -29.18 11.97 -1.89
CA LEU A 265 -28.82 10.58 -1.70
C LEU A 265 -29.41 9.77 -2.85
N GLU A 266 -28.57 9.29 -3.73
CA GLU A 266 -28.97 8.43 -4.85
C GLU A 266 -28.44 7.03 -4.63
N LEU A 267 -29.33 6.05 -4.55
CA LEU A 267 -28.98 4.65 -4.47
C LEU A 267 -28.34 4.19 -5.78
N SER A 268 -27.43 3.26 -5.69
CA SER A 268 -26.87 2.60 -6.87
C SER A 268 -27.95 1.82 -7.61
N THR A 269 -27.76 1.58 -8.89
CA THR A 269 -28.67 0.80 -9.73
C THR A 269 -28.90 -0.59 -9.13
N GLU A 270 -27.83 -1.24 -8.66
CA GLU A 270 -27.88 -2.56 -8.03
C GLU A 270 -28.75 -2.55 -6.78
N THR A 271 -28.58 -1.55 -5.91
CA THR A 271 -29.43 -1.41 -4.71
C THR A 271 -30.90 -1.18 -5.05
N ILE A 272 -31.19 -0.39 -6.08
CA ILE A 272 -32.57 -0.16 -6.54
C ILE A 272 -33.17 -1.47 -7.07
N GLU A 273 -32.42 -2.20 -7.89
CA GLU A 273 -32.84 -3.49 -8.44
C GLU A 273 -33.13 -4.50 -7.32
N ASP A 274 -32.24 -4.59 -6.33
CA ASP A 274 -32.40 -5.46 -5.17
C ASP A 274 -33.63 -5.11 -4.35
N ILE A 275 -33.91 -3.83 -4.09
CA ILE A 275 -35.09 -3.37 -3.41
C ILE A 275 -36.33 -3.74 -4.22
N MET A 276 -36.29 -3.57 -5.53
CA MET A 276 -37.43 -3.81 -6.43
C MET A 276 -37.68 -5.29 -6.75
N SER A 277 -36.68 -6.16 -6.45
CA SER A 277 -36.76 -7.59 -6.77
C SER A 277 -37.82 -8.37 -5.98
N GLY A 278 -38.27 -7.87 -4.81
CA GLY A 278 -39.26 -8.55 -4.01
C GLY A 278 -39.53 -7.96 -2.62
N TYR A 279 -40.59 -8.47 -1.99
CA TYR A 279 -40.94 -8.14 -0.61
C TYR A 279 -39.84 -8.61 0.35
N PRO A 280 -39.38 -7.80 1.36
CA PRO A 280 -40.07 -6.63 1.94
C PRO A 280 -39.69 -5.26 1.32
N TRP A 281 -39.24 -5.19 0.08
CA TRP A 281 -38.90 -3.96 -0.64
C TRP A 281 -37.80 -3.14 0.08
N LYS A 282 -36.86 -3.82 0.68
CA LYS A 282 -35.71 -3.23 1.40
C LYS A 282 -34.52 -4.16 1.36
N VAL A 283 -33.35 -3.58 1.46
CA VAL A 283 -32.07 -4.28 1.58
C VAL A 283 -31.40 -3.94 2.92
N ALA A 284 -30.60 -4.86 3.45
CA ALA A 284 -29.84 -4.65 4.69
C ALA A 284 -28.71 -3.65 4.47
N GLU A 285 -27.99 -3.82 3.38
CA GLU A 285 -26.88 -2.95 2.98
C GLU A 285 -27.28 -2.16 1.74
N ARG A 286 -27.00 -0.86 1.76
CA ARG A 286 -27.32 0.05 0.68
C ARG A 286 -26.02 0.58 0.09
N THR A 287 -25.88 0.50 -1.19
CA THR A 287 -24.84 1.16 -1.96
C THR A 287 -25.41 2.39 -2.66
N TYR A 288 -24.56 3.36 -2.93
CA TYR A 288 -24.96 4.64 -3.48
C TYR A 288 -24.17 4.91 -4.75
N GLN A 289 -24.68 5.75 -5.61
CA GLN A 289 -23.92 6.29 -6.73
C GLN A 289 -22.71 7.06 -6.20
N ASN A 290 -21.63 7.09 -6.97
CA ASN A 290 -20.40 7.74 -6.57
C ASN A 290 -20.63 9.21 -6.21
N GLY A 291 -20.23 9.60 -4.99
CA GLY A 291 -20.40 10.95 -4.45
C GLY A 291 -21.83 11.29 -3.98
N LYS A 292 -22.76 10.32 -3.96
CA LYS A 292 -24.18 10.51 -3.60
C LYS A 292 -24.58 9.75 -2.31
N GLY A 293 -23.60 9.21 -1.58
CA GLY A 293 -23.86 8.45 -0.36
C GLY A 293 -23.84 9.29 0.91
N PRO A 294 -24.32 8.72 2.03
CA PRO A 294 -24.20 9.34 3.33
C PRO A 294 -22.74 9.41 3.80
N ILE A 295 -22.45 10.38 4.63
CA ILE A 295 -21.16 10.51 5.26
C ILE A 295 -21.13 9.62 6.48
N ASN A 296 -20.09 8.77 6.59
CA ASN A 296 -19.85 7.95 7.75
C ASN A 296 -18.75 8.59 8.60
N VAL A 297 -19.06 8.83 9.87
CA VAL A 297 -18.08 9.26 10.87
C VAL A 297 -17.82 8.08 11.79
N LYS A 298 -16.55 7.71 11.95
CA LYS A 298 -16.17 6.62 12.86
C LYS A 298 -15.03 7.02 13.78
N VAL A 299 -15.08 6.50 14.98
CA VAL A 299 -14.00 6.61 15.96
C VAL A 299 -12.82 5.77 15.51
N ILE A 300 -11.67 6.40 15.32
CA ILE A 300 -10.40 5.75 15.01
C ILE A 300 -9.55 5.58 16.26
N ASP A 301 -9.50 6.62 17.11
CA ASP A 301 -8.71 6.64 18.33
C ASP A 301 -9.62 6.82 19.56
N PRO A 302 -10.04 5.71 20.21
CA PRO A 302 -10.91 5.77 21.38
C PRO A 302 -10.30 6.45 22.60
N LEU A 303 -8.96 6.54 22.68
CA LEU A 303 -8.28 7.14 23.85
C LEU A 303 -8.31 8.67 23.82
N ASN A 304 -8.44 9.26 22.63
CA ASN A 304 -8.40 10.71 22.43
C ASN A 304 -9.78 11.34 22.20
N ILE A 305 -10.87 10.57 22.38
CA ILE A 305 -12.22 11.13 22.34
C ILE A 305 -12.57 11.70 23.71
N VAL A 306 -13.01 12.95 23.69
CA VAL A 306 -13.54 13.64 24.87
C VAL A 306 -15.05 13.79 24.76
N ASP A 307 -15.73 13.90 25.90
CA ASP A 307 -17.17 14.22 25.97
C ASP A 307 -17.37 15.68 25.60
N ASP A 308 -17.64 15.95 24.32
CA ASP A 308 -17.81 17.31 23.78
C ASP A 308 -18.75 17.30 22.56
N THR A 309 -19.10 18.47 22.09
CA THR A 309 -19.89 18.64 20.86
C THR A 309 -18.96 18.83 19.67
N TYR A 310 -19.04 17.92 18.70
CA TYR A 310 -18.23 17.91 17.50
C TYR A 310 -18.98 18.51 16.32
N TYR A 311 -18.34 19.42 15.60
CA TYR A 311 -18.86 20.01 14.36
C TYR A 311 -18.05 19.53 13.17
N VAL A 312 -18.68 18.87 12.23
CA VAL A 312 -18.08 18.49 10.94
C VAL A 312 -18.43 19.57 9.93
N LYS A 313 -17.42 20.24 9.39
CA LYS A 313 -17.59 21.31 8.39
C LYS A 313 -17.00 20.88 7.06
N PHE A 314 -17.80 20.97 6.01
CA PHE A 314 -17.34 20.76 4.64
C PHE A 314 -16.94 22.09 4.00
N ASN A 315 -15.75 22.13 3.44
CA ASN A 315 -15.34 23.27 2.65
C ASN A 315 -15.83 23.08 1.20
N PRO A 316 -16.24 24.17 0.50
CA PRO A 316 -16.64 24.06 -0.90
C PRO A 316 -15.50 23.49 -1.74
N PHE A 317 -15.83 22.57 -2.61
CA PHE A 317 -14.92 21.93 -3.54
C PHE A 317 -14.20 22.98 -4.41
N LYS A 318 -12.87 22.97 -4.41
CA LYS A 318 -12.10 23.70 -5.41
C LYS A 318 -12.01 22.83 -6.66
N GLN A 319 -12.64 23.28 -7.74
CA GLN A 319 -12.60 22.62 -9.04
C GLN A 319 -11.13 22.34 -9.45
N GLY A 320 -10.76 21.08 -9.61
CA GLY A 320 -9.40 20.66 -10.00
C GLY A 320 -8.71 19.65 -9.08
N THR A 321 -9.31 19.26 -7.95
CA THR A 321 -8.79 18.19 -7.09
C THR A 321 -9.72 16.99 -7.15
N THR A 322 -9.27 15.92 -7.79
CA THR A 322 -10.04 14.67 -7.98
C THR A 322 -9.99 13.71 -6.79
N ASN A 323 -9.31 14.05 -5.69
CA ASN A 323 -9.16 13.18 -4.55
C ASN A 323 -9.73 13.81 -3.28
N LEU A 324 -10.89 13.33 -2.87
CA LEU A 324 -11.43 13.51 -1.53
C LEU A 324 -10.81 12.45 -0.62
N ASN A 325 -9.56 12.64 -0.23
CA ASN A 325 -9.04 11.91 0.91
C ASN A 325 -9.47 12.67 2.16
N ALA A 326 -10.48 12.15 2.82
CA ALA A 326 -10.88 12.60 4.13
C ALA A 326 -9.80 12.16 5.14
N ASN A 327 -8.79 13.01 5.30
CA ASN A 327 -7.97 13.00 6.51
C ASN A 327 -8.62 13.98 7.49
N ALA A 328 -9.49 13.47 8.33
CA ALA A 328 -9.89 14.07 9.60
C ALA A 328 -9.51 13.10 10.71
#